data_66d1cee45fc080dbac8fa1a3d0f10d8c
#
_entry.id   66d1cee45fc080dbac8fa1a3d0f10d8c
#
_cell.length_a   1.000
_cell.length_b   1.000
_cell.length_c   1.000
_cell.angle_alpha   90.00
_cell.angle_beta   90.00
_cell.angle_gamma   90.00
#
_symmetry.space_group_name_H-M   'P 1'
#
loop_
_entity.id
_entity.type
_entity.pdbx_description
1 polymer ?
#
loop_
_entity_poly.entity_id
_entity_poly.type
_entity_poly.pdbx_seq_one_letter_code
_entity_poly.pdbx_strand_id
1 'polypeptide(L)'
;MRDALDKLPLVKQVLSMAPKVVSKAPCQENVVEGPDVDLNQIPIWTCWPDDAAPLLTWGLVVTKGPNRKRQNLGIYRQQQIGKNRLIMRWLAHRGGALDFRDHALKHPGQPFPISVALGADPATILGAVTPVPDTLSEYQFAGLLRGSRTELVACKGNDLQVPAEAEMV
;
A
#
# COMPACT_ATOMS: atom_id res chain seq x y z
N MET A 1 -12.45 -15.35 -37.21
CA MET A 1 -13.44 -14.60 -36.45
C MET A 1 -13.69 -15.20 -35.07
N ARG A 2 -13.85 -16.51 -34.87
CA ARG A 2 -13.93 -17.20 -33.57
C ARG A 2 -12.69 -16.94 -32.72
N ASP A 3 -11.50 -17.02 -33.27
CA ASP A 3 -10.20 -16.83 -32.56
C ASP A 3 -10.04 -15.43 -31.92
N ALA A 4 -10.68 -14.40 -32.45
CA ALA A 4 -10.67 -13.05 -31.86
C ALA A 4 -11.66 -12.91 -30.71
N LEU A 5 -12.79 -13.62 -30.75
CA LEU A 5 -13.78 -13.63 -29.68
C LEU A 5 -13.27 -14.41 -28.45
N ASP A 6 -12.52 -15.49 -28.70
CA ASP A 6 -11.94 -16.30 -27.60
C ASP A 6 -10.84 -15.55 -26.85
N LYS A 7 -10.21 -14.53 -27.46
CA LYS A 7 -9.20 -13.66 -26.82
C LYS A 7 -9.78 -12.44 -26.11
N LEU A 8 -11.07 -12.16 -26.27
CA LEU A 8 -11.72 -10.97 -25.68
C LEU A 8 -11.61 -10.92 -24.15
N PRO A 9 -11.78 -12.04 -23.40
CA PRO A 9 -11.60 -12.04 -21.95
C PRO A 9 -10.18 -11.65 -21.53
N LEU A 10 -9.17 -12.15 -22.24
CA LEU A 10 -7.77 -11.81 -21.97
C LEU A 10 -7.47 -10.33 -22.22
N VAL A 11 -7.99 -9.78 -23.34
CA VAL A 11 -7.86 -8.35 -23.64
C VAL A 11 -8.51 -7.50 -22.55
N LYS A 12 -9.71 -7.85 -22.10
CA LYS A 12 -10.40 -7.17 -21.01
C LYS A 12 -9.58 -7.23 -19.71
N GLN A 13 -8.98 -8.36 -19.41
CA GLN A 13 -8.15 -8.55 -18.22
C GLN A 13 -6.88 -7.67 -18.28
N VAL A 14 -6.22 -7.59 -19.43
CA VAL A 14 -5.07 -6.69 -19.63
C VAL A 14 -5.47 -5.22 -19.53
N LEU A 15 -6.61 -4.82 -20.08
CA LEU A 15 -7.14 -3.45 -19.94
C LEU A 15 -7.49 -3.08 -18.49
N SER A 16 -7.76 -4.07 -17.65
CA SER A 16 -8.03 -3.90 -16.21
C SER A 16 -6.76 -3.71 -15.38
N MET A 17 -5.59 -3.85 -15.94
CA MET A 17 -4.32 -3.69 -15.21
C MET A 17 -4.07 -2.23 -14.79
N ALA A 18 -4.37 -1.25 -15.63
CA ALA A 18 -4.09 0.15 -15.32
C ALA A 18 -4.96 0.63 -14.14
N PRO A 19 -4.37 1.08 -13.01
CA PRO A 19 -5.15 1.61 -11.90
C PRO A 19 -5.93 2.86 -12.32
N LYS A 20 -6.98 3.18 -11.58
CA LYS A 20 -7.82 4.37 -11.78
C LYS A 20 -7.77 5.22 -10.53
N VAL A 21 -7.44 6.49 -10.67
CA VAL A 21 -7.49 7.45 -9.56
C VAL A 21 -8.90 8.02 -9.45
N VAL A 22 -9.45 7.97 -8.25
CA VAL A 22 -10.78 8.52 -7.89
C VAL A 22 -10.61 9.75 -7.00
N SER A 23 -11.58 10.64 -7.03
CA SER A 23 -11.55 11.90 -6.25
C SER A 23 -12.12 11.76 -4.84
N LYS A 24 -12.91 10.72 -4.58
CA LYS A 24 -13.53 10.42 -3.29
C LYS A 24 -13.43 8.93 -3.03
N ALA A 25 -13.25 8.55 -1.77
CA ALA A 25 -13.08 7.15 -1.38
C ALA A 25 -13.61 6.90 0.04
N PRO A 26 -14.17 5.71 0.32
CA PRO A 26 -14.65 5.32 1.64
C PRO A 26 -13.58 5.47 2.73
N CYS A 27 -12.32 5.13 2.43
CA CYS A 27 -11.21 5.26 3.38
C CYS A 27 -10.91 6.71 3.84
N GLN A 28 -11.61 7.70 3.29
CA GLN A 28 -11.46 9.12 3.64
C GLN A 28 -12.75 9.75 4.17
N GLU A 29 -13.77 8.97 4.49
CA GLU A 29 -15.03 9.49 5.05
C GLU A 29 -14.83 10.06 6.45
N ASN A 30 -13.98 9.42 7.25
CA ASN A 30 -13.59 9.89 8.57
C ASN A 30 -12.09 10.21 8.55
N VAL A 31 -11.72 11.40 9.02
CA VAL A 31 -10.32 11.84 9.07
C VAL A 31 -9.98 12.26 10.48
N VAL A 32 -8.92 11.65 11.02
CA VAL A 32 -8.37 11.99 12.34
C VAL A 32 -6.94 12.47 12.14
N GLU A 33 -6.60 13.65 12.62
CA GLU A 33 -5.31 14.29 12.38
C GLU A 33 -4.69 14.87 13.66
N GLY A 34 -3.38 15.07 13.63
CA GLY A 34 -2.65 15.78 14.67
C GLY A 34 -2.75 15.11 16.04
N PRO A 35 -3.10 15.87 17.10
CA PRO A 35 -3.13 15.37 18.49
C PRO A 35 -4.23 14.36 18.77
N ASP A 36 -5.25 14.30 17.90
CA ASP A 36 -6.40 13.40 18.08
C ASP A 36 -6.09 11.96 17.61
N VAL A 37 -4.99 11.77 16.87
CA VAL A 37 -4.54 10.44 16.46
C VAL A 37 -4.19 9.59 17.69
N ASP A 38 -4.89 8.46 17.82
CA ASP A 38 -4.68 7.51 18.91
C ASP A 38 -4.81 6.06 18.42
N LEU A 39 -3.66 5.41 18.22
CA LEU A 39 -3.58 4.02 17.78
C LEU A 39 -4.14 3.03 18.80
N ASN A 40 -4.34 3.44 20.07
CA ASN A 40 -4.95 2.58 21.07
C ASN A 40 -6.46 2.37 20.83
N GLN A 41 -7.08 3.19 19.96
CA GLN A 41 -8.47 3.02 19.53
C GLN A 41 -8.62 1.99 18.41
N ILE A 42 -7.50 1.56 17.80
CA ILE A 42 -7.48 0.55 16.76
C ILE A 42 -7.23 -0.82 17.42
N PRO A 43 -7.96 -1.88 17.05
CA PRO A 43 -7.78 -3.21 17.62
C PRO A 43 -6.51 -3.89 17.08
N ILE A 44 -5.35 -3.34 17.42
CA ILE A 44 -4.05 -3.91 17.06
C ILE A 44 -3.75 -5.09 17.99
N TRP A 45 -3.36 -6.21 17.44
CA TRP A 45 -3.24 -7.48 18.16
C TRP A 45 -1.89 -7.63 18.85
N THR A 46 -1.91 -8.12 20.07
CA THR A 46 -0.78 -8.80 20.70
C THR A 46 -1.00 -10.29 20.47
N CYS A 47 -0.31 -10.89 19.52
CA CYS A 47 -0.58 -12.26 19.07
C CYS A 47 -0.11 -13.30 20.08
N TRP A 48 1.01 -13.05 20.77
CA TRP A 48 1.64 -13.96 21.70
C TRP A 48 1.93 -13.27 23.04
N PRO A 49 1.93 -14.02 24.16
CA PRO A 49 2.16 -13.42 25.49
C PRO A 49 3.48 -12.67 25.65
N ASP A 50 4.52 -13.08 24.90
CA ASP A 50 5.87 -12.50 24.97
C ASP A 50 6.14 -11.47 23.87
N ASP A 51 5.12 -11.10 23.07
CA ASP A 51 5.26 -10.01 22.12
C ASP A 51 5.50 -8.69 22.86
N ALA A 52 6.49 -7.92 22.39
CA ALA A 52 6.91 -6.68 23.05
C ALA A 52 5.85 -5.56 22.99
N ALA A 53 4.97 -5.59 22.00
CA ALA A 53 3.87 -4.63 21.80
C ALA A 53 2.89 -5.13 20.72
N PRO A 54 1.70 -4.50 20.59
CA PRO A 54 0.75 -4.80 19.51
C PRO A 54 1.37 -4.67 18.12
N LEU A 55 1.00 -5.55 17.21
CA LEU A 55 1.65 -5.76 15.93
C LEU A 55 0.66 -5.70 14.76
N LEU A 56 0.84 -4.74 13.86
CA LEU A 56 0.17 -4.69 12.56
C LEU A 56 0.91 -5.62 11.59
N THR A 57 0.27 -6.74 11.24
CA THR A 57 0.88 -7.80 10.40
C THR A 57 0.56 -7.64 8.92
N TRP A 58 -0.59 -7.06 8.58
CA TRP A 58 -1.15 -6.98 7.23
C TRP A 58 -1.24 -5.56 6.65
N GLY A 59 -0.53 -4.61 7.23
CA GLY A 59 -0.48 -3.25 6.71
C GLY A 59 0.15 -3.21 5.31
N LEU A 60 -0.59 -2.72 4.34
CA LEU A 60 -0.11 -2.45 2.99
C LEU A 60 0.62 -1.12 2.99
N VAL A 61 1.93 -1.16 2.91
CA VAL A 61 2.78 0.03 2.94
C VAL A 61 3.05 0.52 1.53
N VAL A 62 2.68 1.76 1.29
CA VAL A 62 2.92 2.47 0.03
C VAL A 62 4.13 3.37 0.21
N THR A 63 5.09 3.26 -0.71
CA THR A 63 6.29 4.10 -0.76
C THR A 63 6.53 4.58 -2.19
N LYS A 64 7.32 5.65 -2.32
CA LYS A 64 7.81 6.11 -3.62
C LYS A 64 9.20 6.70 -3.47
N GLY A 65 10.17 6.01 -4.02
CA GLY A 65 11.53 6.51 -4.08
C GLY A 65 11.68 7.68 -5.05
N PRO A 66 12.62 8.61 -4.82
CA PRO A 66 12.79 9.81 -5.62
C PRO A 66 13.24 9.53 -7.06
N ASN A 67 13.74 8.35 -7.34
CA ASN A 67 14.21 7.91 -8.66
C ASN A 67 13.18 7.00 -9.38
N ARG A 68 12.02 6.75 -8.75
CA ARG A 68 11.00 5.86 -9.29
C ARG A 68 9.80 6.63 -9.85
N LYS A 69 9.31 6.19 -11.01
CA LYS A 69 8.09 6.74 -11.62
C LYS A 69 6.81 6.21 -10.95
N ARG A 70 6.85 4.99 -10.41
CA ARG A 70 5.72 4.31 -9.78
C ARG A 70 5.90 4.18 -8.27
N GLN A 71 4.81 4.04 -7.56
CA GLN A 71 4.81 3.66 -6.16
C GLN A 71 5.12 2.16 -6.01
N ASN A 72 5.71 1.81 -4.91
CA ASN A 72 5.86 0.44 -4.44
C ASN A 72 4.74 0.15 -3.43
N LEU A 73 4.20 -1.04 -3.47
CA LEU A 73 3.26 -1.57 -2.50
C LEU A 73 3.84 -2.85 -1.92
N GLY A 74 3.87 -2.95 -0.60
CA GLY A 74 4.38 -4.15 0.05
C GLY A 74 3.85 -4.31 1.47
N ILE A 75 3.94 -5.52 2.02
CA ILE A 75 3.61 -5.78 3.41
C ILE A 75 4.89 -5.72 4.25
N TYR A 76 4.91 -4.81 5.22
CA TYR A 76 5.99 -4.62 6.17
C TYR A 76 5.40 -4.61 7.58
N ARG A 77 5.98 -5.45 8.44
CA ARG A 77 5.54 -5.57 9.84
C ARG A 77 5.75 -4.28 10.60
N GLN A 78 4.73 -3.85 11.33
CA GLN A 78 4.76 -2.63 12.12
C GLN A 78 4.36 -2.93 13.56
N GLN A 79 5.07 -2.36 14.50
CA GLN A 79 4.83 -2.52 15.92
C GLN A 79 4.47 -1.18 16.54
N GLN A 80 3.40 -1.14 17.32
CA GLN A 80 3.01 0.06 18.03
C GLN A 80 3.99 0.33 19.18
N ILE A 81 4.53 1.54 19.22
CA ILE A 81 5.48 1.99 20.25
C ILE A 81 5.01 3.28 20.95
N GLY A 82 3.80 3.73 20.70
CA GLY A 82 3.21 4.91 21.32
C GLY A 82 1.83 5.23 20.76
N LYS A 83 1.19 6.24 21.33
CA LYS A 83 -0.16 6.70 20.97
C LYS A 83 -0.33 6.94 19.47
N ASN A 84 0.69 7.53 18.81
CA ASN A 84 0.69 7.88 17.38
C ASN A 84 2.01 7.47 16.71
N ARG A 85 2.65 6.42 17.19
CA ARG A 85 3.97 5.99 16.70
C ARG A 85 4.01 4.49 16.46
N LEU A 86 4.50 4.15 15.27
CA LEU A 86 4.81 2.78 14.87
C LEU A 86 6.29 2.68 14.52
N ILE A 87 6.89 1.53 14.79
CA ILE A 87 8.18 1.15 14.23
C ILE A 87 7.96 0.13 13.13
N MET A 88 8.64 0.29 12.00
CA MET A 88 8.50 -0.60 10.85
C MET A 88 9.79 -1.36 10.60
N ARG A 89 9.66 -2.66 10.33
CA ARG A 89 10.81 -3.48 9.97
C ARG A 89 11.05 -3.44 8.46
N TRP A 90 12.16 -2.86 8.07
CA TRP A 90 12.68 -2.88 6.70
C TRP A 90 13.65 -4.04 6.49
N LEU A 91 13.43 -4.86 5.46
CA LEU A 91 14.44 -5.79 4.94
C LEU A 91 15.15 -5.09 3.78
N ALA A 92 16.47 -5.02 3.84
CA ALA A 92 17.31 -4.17 2.99
C ALA A 92 17.11 -4.35 1.47
N HIS A 93 16.68 -5.54 1.04
CA HIS A 93 16.46 -5.89 -0.36
C HIS A 93 15.01 -5.65 -0.85
N ARG A 94 14.09 -5.24 0.02
CA ARG A 94 12.69 -4.99 -0.34
C ARG A 94 12.49 -3.59 -0.91
N GLY A 95 11.48 -3.45 -1.79
CA GLY A 95 11.19 -2.22 -2.52
C GLY A 95 11.09 -0.96 -1.64
N GLY A 96 10.35 -1.02 -0.53
CA GLY A 96 10.22 0.10 0.39
C GLY A 96 11.54 0.50 1.07
N ALA A 97 12.40 -0.48 1.41
CA ALA A 97 13.72 -0.19 1.96
C ALA A 97 14.66 0.46 0.93
N LEU A 98 14.55 0.04 -0.33
CA LEU A 98 15.30 0.66 -1.44
C LEU A 98 14.84 2.10 -1.67
N ASP A 99 13.54 2.35 -1.68
CA ASP A 99 12.96 3.69 -1.80
C ASP A 99 13.41 4.61 -0.66
N PHE A 100 13.38 4.10 0.58
CA PHE A 100 13.86 4.83 1.77
C PHE A 100 15.34 5.18 1.67
N ARG A 101 16.19 4.22 1.28
CA ARG A 101 17.63 4.44 1.10
C ARG A 101 17.90 5.51 0.04
N ASP A 102 17.24 5.42 -1.11
CA ASP A 102 17.41 6.39 -2.19
C ASP A 102 16.93 7.80 -1.77
N HIS A 103 15.86 7.86 -0.98
CA HIS A 103 15.39 9.11 -0.37
C HIS A 103 16.40 9.70 0.61
N ALA A 104 16.93 8.89 1.52
CA ALA A 104 17.91 9.33 2.52
C ALA A 104 19.20 9.87 1.88
N LEU A 105 19.63 9.27 0.76
CA LEU A 105 20.78 9.75 0.00
C LEU A 105 20.51 11.08 -0.71
N LYS A 106 19.32 11.26 -1.28
CA LYS A 106 18.96 12.44 -2.06
C LYS A 106 18.49 13.61 -1.19
N HIS A 107 17.86 13.31 -0.06
CA HIS A 107 17.25 14.26 0.87
C HIS A 107 17.70 13.97 2.32
N PRO A 108 18.99 14.13 2.64
CA PRO A 108 19.53 13.79 3.95
C PRO A 108 18.82 14.58 5.06
N GLY A 109 18.38 13.86 6.11
CA GLY A 109 17.69 14.46 7.26
C GLY A 109 16.23 14.82 7.04
N GLN A 110 15.68 14.63 5.84
CA GLN A 110 14.26 14.88 5.58
C GLN A 110 13.42 13.63 5.86
N PRO A 111 12.19 13.79 6.38
CA PRO A 111 11.26 12.69 6.56
C PRO A 111 10.94 12.00 5.23
N PHE A 112 10.86 10.68 5.25
CA PHE A 112 10.42 9.88 4.11
C PHE A 112 8.92 9.58 4.26
N PRO A 113 8.07 10.12 3.38
CA PRO A 113 6.63 9.88 3.47
C PRO A 113 6.28 8.45 3.10
N ILE A 114 5.44 7.84 3.92
CA ILE A 114 4.82 6.53 3.67
C ILE A 114 3.34 6.62 3.97
N SER A 115 2.56 5.71 3.40
CA SER A 115 1.17 5.50 3.78
C SER A 115 0.94 4.01 4.04
N VAL A 116 0.07 3.70 5.00
CA VAL A 116 -0.26 2.32 5.37
C VAL A 116 -1.76 2.14 5.23
N ALA A 117 -2.16 1.24 4.33
CA ALA A 117 -3.56 0.87 4.16
C ALA A 117 -3.85 -0.46 4.85
N LEU A 118 -4.95 -0.51 5.59
CA LEU A 118 -5.48 -1.69 6.26
C LEU A 118 -6.81 -2.06 5.62
N GLY A 119 -7.12 -3.35 5.50
CA GLY A 119 -8.40 -3.83 5.00
C GLY A 119 -8.61 -3.59 3.49
N ALA A 120 -7.57 -3.64 2.68
CA ALA A 120 -7.71 -3.63 1.23
C ALA A 120 -8.28 -4.96 0.71
N ASP A 121 -8.77 -4.96 -0.53
CA ASP A 121 -9.30 -6.17 -1.16
C ASP A 121 -8.24 -7.28 -1.35
N PRO A 122 -8.65 -8.55 -1.42
CA PRO A 122 -7.73 -9.68 -1.49
C PRO A 122 -6.77 -9.66 -2.69
N ALA A 123 -7.18 -9.15 -3.86
CA ALA A 123 -6.31 -9.08 -5.03
C ALA A 123 -5.20 -8.04 -4.82
N THR A 124 -5.49 -6.92 -4.15
CA THR A 124 -4.50 -5.91 -3.78
C THR A 124 -3.53 -6.45 -2.72
N ILE A 125 -4.02 -7.20 -1.74
CA ILE A 125 -3.16 -7.87 -0.73
C ILE A 125 -2.23 -8.89 -1.40
N LEU A 126 -2.75 -9.73 -2.29
CA LEU A 126 -1.94 -10.68 -3.07
C LEU A 126 -0.92 -9.97 -3.96
N GLY A 127 -1.31 -8.86 -4.60
CA GLY A 127 -0.40 -8.04 -5.38
C GLY A 127 0.79 -7.52 -4.58
N ALA A 128 0.56 -7.11 -3.33
CA ALA A 128 1.59 -6.58 -2.44
C ALA A 128 2.64 -7.63 -1.99
N VAL A 129 2.32 -8.92 -2.02
CA VAL A 129 3.23 -10.00 -1.60
C VAL A 129 3.84 -10.78 -2.76
N THR A 130 3.23 -10.68 -3.95
CA THR A 130 3.71 -11.40 -5.13
C THR A 130 4.97 -10.74 -5.68
N PRO A 131 6.02 -11.51 -5.99
CA PRO A 131 7.21 -10.98 -6.63
C PRO A 131 6.90 -10.68 -8.10
N VAL A 132 6.47 -9.44 -8.37
CA VAL A 132 6.24 -8.96 -9.74
C VAL A 132 7.51 -8.36 -10.33
N PRO A 133 7.72 -8.43 -11.66
CA PRO A 133 8.83 -7.76 -12.31
C PRO A 133 8.81 -6.24 -12.06
N ASP A 134 9.99 -5.61 -12.02
CA ASP A 134 10.11 -4.14 -11.79
C ASP A 134 9.37 -3.28 -12.81
N THR A 135 9.01 -3.84 -13.97
CA THR A 135 8.21 -3.18 -15.01
C THR A 135 6.71 -3.16 -14.73
N LEU A 136 6.23 -3.99 -13.80
CA LEU A 136 4.83 -4.14 -13.42
C LEU A 136 4.62 -3.63 -12.00
N SER A 137 3.62 -2.77 -11.77
CA SER A 137 3.28 -2.39 -10.40
C SER A 137 2.37 -3.43 -9.75
N GLU A 138 2.43 -3.51 -8.44
CA GLU A 138 1.58 -4.36 -7.62
C GLU A 138 0.09 -4.06 -7.86
N TYR A 139 -0.26 -2.78 -8.04
CA TYR A 139 -1.63 -2.35 -8.37
C TYR A 139 -2.08 -2.83 -9.76
N GLN A 140 -1.16 -2.84 -10.75
CA GLN A 140 -1.45 -3.39 -12.07
C GLN A 140 -1.69 -4.90 -11.99
N PHE A 141 -0.87 -5.59 -11.21
CA PHE A 141 -1.04 -7.03 -10.99
C PHE A 141 -2.35 -7.34 -10.24
N ALA A 142 -2.70 -6.54 -9.22
CA ALA A 142 -3.98 -6.66 -8.54
C ALA A 142 -5.17 -6.47 -9.49
N GLY A 143 -5.10 -5.49 -10.40
CA GLY A 143 -6.12 -5.27 -11.43
C GLY A 143 -6.25 -6.44 -12.40
N LEU A 144 -5.13 -7.06 -12.77
CA LEU A 144 -5.10 -8.28 -13.58
C LEU A 144 -5.81 -9.45 -12.87
N LEU A 145 -5.48 -9.69 -11.60
CA LEU A 145 -6.07 -10.75 -10.78
C LEU A 145 -7.58 -10.58 -10.59
N ARG A 146 -8.00 -9.35 -10.30
CA ARG A 146 -9.40 -9.01 -10.03
C ARG A 146 -10.25 -8.99 -11.31
N GLY A 147 -9.66 -8.74 -12.46
CA GLY A 147 -10.38 -8.50 -13.71
C GLY A 147 -11.08 -7.15 -13.78
N SER A 148 -10.74 -6.22 -12.87
CA SER A 148 -11.21 -4.84 -12.83
C SER A 148 -10.11 -3.92 -12.31
N ARG A 149 -10.14 -2.65 -12.71
CA ARG A 149 -9.11 -1.67 -12.36
C ARG A 149 -9.05 -1.44 -10.86
N THR A 150 -7.84 -1.40 -10.30
CA THR A 150 -7.63 -0.98 -8.91
C THR A 150 -7.94 0.50 -8.79
N GLU A 151 -8.87 0.87 -7.92
CA GLU A 151 -9.17 2.26 -7.63
C GLU A 151 -8.22 2.76 -6.53
N LEU A 152 -7.61 3.92 -6.80
CA LEU A 152 -6.70 4.59 -5.89
C LEU A 152 -7.22 5.98 -5.58
N VAL A 153 -6.95 6.46 -4.37
CA VAL A 153 -7.24 7.84 -3.97
C VAL A 153 -5.95 8.51 -3.47
N ALA A 154 -5.80 9.80 -3.74
CA ALA A 154 -4.68 10.58 -3.23
C ALA A 154 -4.76 10.69 -1.70
N CYS A 155 -3.65 10.48 -1.01
CA CYS A 155 -3.56 10.68 0.43
C CYS A 155 -3.79 12.15 0.79
N LYS A 156 -4.28 12.41 2.01
CA LYS A 156 -4.46 13.78 2.52
C LYS A 156 -3.16 14.37 3.08
N GLY A 157 -2.31 13.53 3.68
CA GLY A 157 -1.09 13.98 4.36
C GLY A 157 0.20 13.92 3.53
N ASN A 158 0.16 13.36 2.31
CA ASN A 158 1.34 13.25 1.42
C ASN A 158 0.92 13.01 -0.04
N ASP A 159 1.88 12.97 -0.95
CA ASP A 159 1.67 12.81 -2.40
C ASP A 159 1.50 11.35 -2.87
N LEU A 160 1.27 10.42 -1.95
CA LEU A 160 1.04 9.01 -2.28
C LEU A 160 -0.44 8.76 -2.62
N GLN A 161 -0.68 7.61 -3.25
CA GLN A 161 -2.02 7.12 -3.56
C GLN A 161 -2.19 5.74 -2.91
N VAL A 162 -3.34 5.53 -2.30
CA VAL A 162 -3.68 4.31 -1.57
C VAL A 162 -4.92 3.65 -2.16
N PRO A 163 -5.17 2.35 -1.89
CA PRO A 163 -6.40 1.69 -2.31
C PRO A 163 -7.62 2.45 -1.76
N ALA A 164 -8.51 2.84 -2.65
CA ALA A 164 -9.69 3.66 -2.31
C ALA A 164 -10.67 2.94 -1.37
N GLU A 165 -10.76 1.62 -1.49
CA GLU A 165 -11.65 0.75 -0.72
C GLU A 165 -11.00 0.19 0.56
N ALA A 166 -9.83 0.68 0.95
CA ALA A 166 -9.25 0.30 2.23
C ALA A 166 -10.16 0.73 3.39
N GLU A 167 -10.19 -0.05 4.46
CA GLU A 167 -10.98 0.28 5.66
C GLU A 167 -10.34 1.44 6.43
N MET A 168 -8.99 1.54 6.37
CA MET A 168 -8.23 2.57 7.08
C MET A 168 -6.93 2.91 6.34
N VAL A 169 -6.50 4.13 6.44
CA VAL A 169 -5.19 4.61 5.94
C VAL A 169 -4.49 5.43 7.02
#